data_343c07522e420c3e28d1ccc44bdfdb59
#
_entry.id   343c07522e420c3e28d1ccc44bdfdb59
#
_cell.length_a   1.000
_cell.length_b   1.000
_cell.length_c   1.000
_cell.angle_alpha   90.00
_cell.angle_beta   90.00
_cell.angle_gamma   90.00
#
_symmetry.space_group_name_H-M   'P 1'
#
loop_
_entity.id
_entity.type
_entity.pdbx_description
1 polymer ?
#
loop_
_entity_poly.entity_id
_entity_poly.type
_entity_poly.pdbx_seq_one_letter_code
_entity_poly.pdbx_strand_id
1 'polypeptide(L)'
;MIVHGYGCSWTEGEGCDSEIEKTLKNQELNLFRNSHSWVNGIANKLNCNWVNNGRSGNPNSVIFNGVIDDITNGRVKKGDLVVIMWSSSLRDYAAFLPRNQWVSWSVKHLINLPDKFINSYKSNNTKYDQFLSDYKTYFLSMMFNQNYYNIVNQNYIIFLQKLFKEYGVNNLMLDAFDKMVHHIQPTDDITHLINKKNYWQFDKSTMRDFLIASNTNCFETLQTIDENPAQHPNSLGYNLISEEIYNYIIKNNII
;
A
#
# COMPACT_ATOMS: atom_id res chain seq x y z
N MET A 1 -3.60 -16.39 -17.73
CA MET A 1 -3.05 -15.71 -16.54
C MET A 1 -3.29 -14.21 -16.66
N ILE A 2 -3.74 -13.60 -15.60
CA ILE A 2 -3.87 -12.14 -15.44
C ILE A 2 -3.03 -11.74 -14.25
N VAL A 3 -2.33 -10.59 -14.33
CA VAL A 3 -1.66 -9.98 -13.17
C VAL A 3 -2.63 -9.03 -12.48
N HIS A 4 -2.92 -9.28 -11.22
CA HIS A 4 -3.75 -8.43 -10.38
C HIS A 4 -2.86 -7.70 -9.35
N GLY A 5 -2.77 -6.38 -9.45
CA GLY A 5 -2.03 -5.55 -8.49
C GLY A 5 -2.94 -4.95 -7.43
N TYR A 6 -2.57 -5.06 -6.15
CA TYR A 6 -3.30 -4.45 -5.03
C TYR A 6 -2.36 -3.59 -4.19
N GLY A 7 -2.85 -2.45 -3.73
CA GLY A 7 -2.05 -1.54 -2.92
C GLY A 7 -2.64 -0.14 -2.80
N CYS A 8 -1.77 0.81 -2.45
CA CYS A 8 -2.13 2.22 -2.32
C CYS A 8 -1.75 3.03 -3.58
N SER A 9 -1.45 4.32 -3.42
CA SER A 9 -1.02 5.24 -4.47
C SER A 9 0.17 4.73 -5.29
N TRP A 10 1.12 4.05 -4.68
CA TRP A 10 2.26 3.43 -5.37
C TRP A 10 1.85 2.28 -6.30
N THR A 11 0.74 1.63 -6.02
CA THR A 11 0.19 0.61 -6.93
C THR A 11 -0.67 1.25 -8.00
N GLU A 12 -1.42 2.30 -7.66
CA GLU A 12 -2.21 3.07 -8.63
C GLU A 12 -1.35 3.67 -9.74
N GLY A 13 -0.11 4.06 -9.43
CA GLY A 13 0.80 4.71 -10.37
C GLY A 13 0.87 6.24 -10.19
N GLU A 14 0.47 6.75 -9.02
CA GLU A 14 0.52 8.18 -8.71
C GLU A 14 1.96 8.69 -8.73
N GLY A 15 2.18 9.86 -9.34
CA GLY A 15 3.50 10.48 -9.47
C GLY A 15 4.32 10.01 -10.66
N CYS A 16 3.79 9.09 -11.50
CA CYS A 16 4.53 8.54 -12.64
C CYS A 16 5.00 9.65 -13.62
N ASP A 17 4.21 10.69 -13.80
CA ASP A 17 4.57 11.93 -14.47
C ASP A 17 3.72 13.08 -13.92
N SER A 18 4.26 13.79 -12.94
CA SER A 18 3.53 14.84 -12.23
C SER A 18 3.12 16.03 -13.12
N GLU A 19 3.83 16.30 -14.20
CA GLU A 19 3.49 17.38 -15.13
C GLU A 19 2.29 16.99 -16.01
N ILE A 20 2.27 15.78 -16.53
CA ILE A 20 1.12 15.27 -17.30
C ILE A 20 -0.09 15.08 -16.37
N GLU A 21 0.10 14.52 -15.18
CA GLU A 21 -0.99 14.28 -14.22
C GLU A 21 -1.76 15.56 -13.86
N LYS A 22 -1.10 16.72 -13.77
CA LYS A 22 -1.74 18.01 -13.53
C LYS A 22 -2.71 18.44 -14.63
N THR A 23 -2.54 17.93 -15.85
CA THR A 23 -3.38 18.28 -17.01
C THR A 23 -4.59 17.35 -17.16
N LEU A 24 -4.55 16.16 -16.57
CA LEU A 24 -5.57 15.12 -16.69
C LEU A 24 -6.56 15.18 -15.52
N LYS A 25 -7.79 14.67 -15.75
CA LYS A 25 -8.84 14.66 -14.74
C LYS A 25 -9.58 13.31 -14.70
N ASN A 26 -10.00 12.93 -13.50
CA ASN A 26 -10.91 11.81 -13.28
C ASN A 26 -10.46 10.53 -14.00
N GLN A 27 -11.27 10.05 -14.94
CA GLN A 27 -11.03 8.78 -15.62
C GLN A 27 -9.76 8.78 -16.47
N GLU A 28 -9.43 9.88 -17.13
CA GLU A 28 -8.20 9.99 -17.92
C GLU A 28 -6.97 9.89 -17.04
N LEU A 29 -6.98 10.56 -15.89
CA LEU A 29 -5.91 10.48 -14.90
C LEU A 29 -5.72 9.04 -14.39
N ASN A 30 -6.83 8.36 -14.05
CA ASN A 30 -6.77 6.98 -13.57
C ASN A 30 -6.23 6.02 -14.65
N LEU A 31 -6.65 6.16 -15.89
CA LEU A 31 -6.14 5.36 -17.00
C LEU A 31 -4.65 5.62 -17.24
N PHE A 32 -4.24 6.88 -17.20
CA PHE A 32 -2.84 7.26 -17.34
C PHE A 32 -1.97 6.64 -16.25
N ARG A 33 -2.31 6.83 -14.98
CA ARG A 33 -1.59 6.25 -13.83
C ARG A 33 -1.51 4.73 -13.93
N ASN A 34 -2.63 4.08 -14.17
CA ASN A 34 -2.68 2.63 -14.29
C ASN A 34 -1.77 2.10 -15.40
N SER A 35 -1.73 2.77 -16.55
CA SER A 35 -0.88 2.36 -17.68
C SER A 35 0.61 2.55 -17.44
N HIS A 36 1.00 3.39 -16.48
CA HIS A 36 2.40 3.66 -16.09
C HIS A 36 2.80 2.98 -14.78
N SER A 37 1.88 2.24 -14.16
CA SER A 37 2.13 1.53 -12.91
C SER A 37 3.06 0.33 -13.08
N TRP A 38 3.66 -0.11 -11.99
CA TRP A 38 4.46 -1.33 -11.96
C TRP A 38 3.63 -2.59 -12.30
N VAL A 39 2.31 -2.57 -12.09
CA VAL A 39 1.41 -3.69 -12.42
C VAL A 39 1.41 -3.94 -13.94
N ASN A 40 1.22 -2.89 -14.73
CA ASN A 40 1.32 -2.95 -16.18
C ASN A 40 2.74 -3.34 -16.62
N GLY A 41 3.78 -2.79 -15.97
CA GLY A 41 5.17 -3.12 -16.28
C GLY A 41 5.49 -4.61 -16.13
N ILE A 42 5.02 -5.26 -15.06
CA ILE A 42 5.17 -6.71 -14.87
C ILE A 42 4.38 -7.49 -15.92
N ALA A 43 3.14 -7.12 -16.16
CA ALA A 43 2.27 -7.82 -17.12
C ALA A 43 2.86 -7.79 -18.56
N ASN A 44 3.42 -6.65 -18.97
CA ASN A 44 4.13 -6.52 -20.25
C ASN A 44 5.32 -7.48 -20.34
N LYS A 45 6.11 -7.60 -19.28
CA LYS A 45 7.26 -8.53 -19.22
C LYS A 45 6.84 -9.99 -19.23
N LEU A 46 5.68 -10.30 -18.65
CA LEU A 46 5.08 -11.64 -18.64
C LEU A 46 4.22 -11.92 -19.88
N ASN A 47 4.05 -10.96 -20.78
CA ASN A 47 3.19 -11.02 -21.96
C ASN A 47 1.77 -11.49 -21.63
N CYS A 48 1.12 -10.83 -20.66
CA CYS A 48 -0.22 -11.17 -20.20
C CYS A 48 -1.06 -9.92 -19.87
N ASN A 49 -2.36 -10.13 -19.63
CA ASN A 49 -3.27 -9.07 -19.21
C ASN A 49 -3.04 -8.66 -17.74
N TRP A 50 -3.55 -7.50 -17.37
CA TRP A 50 -3.45 -6.97 -16.01
C TRP A 50 -4.73 -6.28 -15.54
N VAL A 51 -4.89 -6.21 -14.23
CA VAL A 51 -5.89 -5.42 -13.51
C VAL A 51 -5.19 -4.71 -12.36
N ASN A 52 -5.31 -3.39 -12.29
CA ASN A 52 -4.74 -2.60 -11.21
C ASN A 52 -5.85 -2.17 -10.22
N ASN A 53 -5.81 -2.74 -9.02
CA ASN A 53 -6.71 -2.44 -7.91
C ASN A 53 -6.06 -1.51 -6.87
N GLY A 54 -4.95 -0.87 -7.23
CA GLY A 54 -4.33 0.16 -6.41
C GLY A 54 -5.20 1.41 -6.34
N ARG A 55 -5.26 2.04 -5.16
CA ARG A 55 -5.94 3.33 -4.97
C ARG A 55 -5.20 4.17 -3.96
N SER A 56 -5.03 5.45 -4.27
CA SER A 56 -4.40 6.40 -3.36
C SER A 56 -5.08 6.40 -2.00
N GLY A 57 -4.27 6.36 -0.95
CA GLY A 57 -4.76 6.38 0.42
C GLY A 57 -5.24 5.03 0.99
N ASN A 58 -5.32 3.95 0.20
CA ASN A 58 -5.78 2.66 0.74
C ASN A 58 -4.95 2.20 1.96
N PRO A 59 -5.60 1.89 3.08
CA PRO A 59 -4.99 1.16 4.19
C PRO A 59 -4.96 -0.35 3.92
N ASN A 60 -4.18 -1.08 4.71
CA ASN A 60 -3.98 -2.50 4.53
C ASN A 60 -5.27 -3.33 4.72
N SER A 61 -6.19 -2.88 5.57
CA SER A 61 -7.51 -3.51 5.74
C SER A 61 -8.35 -3.49 4.46
N VAL A 62 -8.30 -2.39 3.69
CA VAL A 62 -9.01 -2.28 2.41
C VAL A 62 -8.34 -3.11 1.33
N ILE A 63 -7.00 -3.10 1.28
CA ILE A 63 -6.25 -3.97 0.37
C ILE A 63 -6.61 -5.44 0.62
N PHE A 64 -6.58 -5.88 1.88
CA PHE A 64 -6.94 -7.23 2.30
C PHE A 64 -8.36 -7.62 1.89
N ASN A 65 -9.36 -6.78 2.22
CA ASN A 65 -10.76 -7.05 1.88
C ASN A 65 -11.00 -7.07 0.37
N GLY A 66 -10.33 -6.18 -0.39
CA GLY A 66 -10.42 -6.15 -1.85
C GLY A 66 -9.93 -7.44 -2.51
N VAL A 67 -8.83 -8.00 -2.01
CA VAL A 67 -8.31 -9.29 -2.49
C VAL A 67 -9.32 -10.43 -2.22
N ILE A 68 -9.87 -10.49 -1.00
CA ILE A 68 -10.87 -11.50 -0.62
C ILE A 68 -12.10 -11.40 -1.53
N ASP A 69 -12.62 -10.18 -1.69
CA ASP A 69 -13.81 -9.93 -2.52
C ASP A 69 -13.59 -10.36 -3.98
N ASP A 70 -12.42 -10.06 -4.55
CA ASP A 70 -12.10 -10.45 -5.93
C ASP A 70 -11.94 -11.97 -6.11
N ILE A 71 -11.37 -12.67 -5.13
CA ILE A 71 -11.26 -14.13 -5.16
C ILE A 71 -12.64 -14.78 -5.00
N THR A 72 -13.40 -14.34 -4.00
CA THR A 72 -14.71 -14.98 -3.70
C THR A 72 -15.75 -14.74 -4.77
N ASN A 73 -15.66 -13.60 -5.49
CA ASN A 73 -16.52 -13.30 -6.64
C ASN A 73 -15.97 -13.81 -7.99
N GLY A 74 -14.87 -14.57 -7.99
CA GLY A 74 -14.30 -15.18 -9.19
C GLY A 74 -13.68 -14.21 -10.19
N ARG A 75 -13.33 -12.99 -9.74
CA ARG A 75 -12.56 -12.01 -10.55
C ARG A 75 -11.09 -12.39 -10.63
N VAL A 76 -10.54 -12.96 -9.55
CA VAL A 76 -9.23 -13.62 -9.52
C VAL A 76 -9.45 -15.13 -9.66
N LYS A 77 -8.74 -15.77 -10.59
CA LYS A 77 -8.95 -17.18 -10.94
C LYS A 77 -7.71 -18.02 -10.72
N LYS A 78 -7.89 -19.33 -10.65
CA LYS A 78 -6.79 -20.29 -10.61
C LYS A 78 -5.78 -20.00 -11.73
N GLY A 79 -4.50 -19.94 -11.37
CA GLY A 79 -3.39 -19.67 -12.29
C GLY A 79 -3.14 -18.18 -12.55
N ASP A 80 -3.96 -17.25 -12.06
CA ASP A 80 -3.64 -15.82 -12.07
C ASP A 80 -2.53 -15.51 -11.07
N LEU A 81 -1.89 -14.36 -11.26
CA LEU A 81 -0.86 -13.83 -10.36
C LEU A 81 -1.41 -12.62 -9.60
N VAL A 82 -1.46 -12.71 -8.30
CA VAL A 82 -1.78 -11.59 -7.41
C VAL A 82 -0.50 -11.04 -6.81
N VAL A 83 -0.24 -9.75 -7.02
CA VAL A 83 0.87 -9.03 -6.39
C VAL A 83 0.32 -7.96 -5.45
N ILE A 84 0.66 -8.05 -4.17
CA ILE A 84 0.21 -7.11 -3.14
C ILE A 84 1.39 -6.27 -2.69
N MET A 85 1.29 -4.95 -2.90
CA MET A 85 2.20 -3.98 -2.30
C MET A 85 1.50 -3.35 -1.10
N TRP A 86 1.86 -3.84 0.10
CA TRP A 86 1.30 -3.35 1.34
C TRP A 86 1.64 -1.87 1.56
N SER A 87 0.69 -1.11 2.04
CA SER A 87 0.86 0.28 2.43
C SER A 87 1.57 0.39 3.79
N SER A 88 1.57 1.57 4.41
CA SER A 88 2.11 1.73 5.76
C SER A 88 1.40 0.79 6.74
N SER A 89 2.19 0.10 7.57
CA SER A 89 1.71 -0.85 8.58
C SER A 89 0.75 -0.23 9.60
N LEU A 90 0.82 1.09 9.76
CA LEU A 90 0.02 1.86 10.72
C LEU A 90 -1.06 2.71 10.03
N ARG A 91 -1.36 2.45 8.76
CA ARG A 91 -2.45 3.14 8.06
C ARG A 91 -3.75 2.40 8.28
N ASP A 92 -4.77 3.10 8.76
CA ASP A 92 -6.10 2.55 8.99
C ASP A 92 -7.19 3.55 8.54
N TYR A 93 -8.44 3.12 8.56
CA TYR A 93 -9.60 4.00 8.38
C TYR A 93 -10.14 4.47 9.71
N ALA A 94 -10.36 5.78 9.83
CA ALA A 94 -11.24 6.31 10.86
C ALA A 94 -12.56 6.76 10.22
N ALA A 95 -13.67 6.33 10.80
CA ALA A 95 -14.99 6.80 10.43
C ALA A 95 -15.25 8.16 11.08
N PHE A 96 -15.44 9.22 10.28
CA PHE A 96 -15.87 10.52 10.79
C PHE A 96 -17.39 10.64 10.64
N LEU A 97 -18.09 10.42 11.74
CA LEU A 97 -19.56 10.43 11.80
C LEU A 97 -20.26 11.67 11.23
N PRO A 98 -19.73 12.92 11.32
CA PRO A 98 -20.46 14.06 10.80
C PRO A 98 -20.61 14.09 9.28
N ARG A 99 -19.84 13.30 8.53
CA ARG A 99 -19.83 13.35 7.06
C ARG A 99 -20.14 12.03 6.38
N ASN A 100 -20.40 10.95 7.11
CA ASN A 100 -20.47 9.58 6.56
C ASN A 100 -19.29 9.24 5.62
N GLN A 101 -18.13 9.81 5.87
CA GLN A 101 -16.94 9.63 5.06
C GLN A 101 -15.88 8.86 5.83
N TRP A 102 -15.34 7.83 5.19
CA TRP A 102 -14.16 7.14 5.66
C TRP A 102 -12.93 7.94 5.24
N VAL A 103 -12.11 8.31 6.19
CA VAL A 103 -10.81 8.96 5.92
C VAL A 103 -9.70 8.00 6.29
N SER A 104 -8.82 7.74 5.33
CA SER A 104 -7.62 6.94 5.59
C SER A 104 -6.65 7.73 6.48
N TRP A 105 -6.19 7.10 7.53
CA TRP A 105 -5.25 7.67 8.48
C TRP A 105 -3.99 6.83 8.57
N SER A 106 -2.85 7.50 8.67
CA SER A 106 -1.66 6.86 9.19
C SER A 106 -1.51 7.28 10.65
N VAL A 107 -1.30 6.32 11.55
CA VAL A 107 -0.99 6.62 12.95
C VAL A 107 0.26 7.48 13.04
N LYS A 108 1.23 7.30 12.13
CA LYS A 108 2.41 8.14 12.00
C LYS A 108 2.04 9.60 11.71
N HIS A 109 1.03 9.84 10.89
CA HIS A 109 0.47 11.16 10.68
C HIS A 109 -0.23 11.69 11.93
N LEU A 110 -0.96 10.86 12.70
CA LEU A 110 -1.57 11.28 13.96
C LEU A 110 -0.52 11.68 14.99
N ILE A 111 0.59 10.93 15.08
CA ILE A 111 1.69 11.24 16.00
C ILE A 111 2.37 12.56 15.60
N ASN A 112 2.62 12.75 14.31
CA ASN A 112 3.36 13.88 13.78
C ASN A 112 2.48 15.01 13.24
N LEU A 113 1.14 14.91 13.39
CA LEU A 113 0.24 15.95 12.93
C LEU A 113 0.55 17.25 13.66
N PRO A 114 1.25 18.20 12.99
CA PRO A 114 1.25 19.55 13.47
C PRO A 114 -0.20 20.04 13.47
N ASP A 115 -0.53 20.93 14.38
CA ASP A 115 -1.85 21.58 14.45
C ASP A 115 -2.30 22.20 13.12
N LYS A 116 -1.38 22.38 12.17
CA LYS A 116 -1.64 22.80 10.78
C LYS A 116 -2.50 21.83 9.97
N PHE A 117 -2.42 20.52 10.19
CA PHE A 117 -3.25 19.55 9.44
C PHE A 117 -4.68 19.50 9.99
N ILE A 118 -4.81 19.63 11.29
CA ILE A 118 -6.12 19.87 11.93
C ILE A 118 -6.71 21.16 11.35
N ASN A 119 -5.87 22.17 11.09
CA ASN A 119 -6.27 23.45 10.51
C ASN A 119 -6.71 23.36 9.04
N SER A 120 -6.17 22.45 8.22
CA SER A 120 -6.63 22.25 6.82
C SER A 120 -8.02 21.58 6.73
N TYR A 121 -8.40 20.84 7.78
CA TYR A 121 -9.74 20.28 7.95
C TYR A 121 -10.64 21.16 8.86
N LYS A 122 -10.18 22.34 9.25
CA LYS A 122 -11.04 23.29 9.99
C LYS A 122 -12.29 23.54 9.18
N SER A 123 -13.33 22.85 9.59
CA SER A 123 -14.66 23.33 9.36
C SER A 123 -14.80 24.61 10.21
N ASN A 124 -15.65 25.55 9.83
CA ASN A 124 -16.00 26.68 10.69
C ASN A 124 -16.72 26.25 12.00
N ASN A 125 -16.46 25.02 12.47
CA ASN A 125 -17.10 24.39 13.61
C ASN A 125 -16.04 24.01 14.67
N THR A 126 -15.85 24.89 15.61
CA THR A 126 -14.91 24.74 16.75
C THR A 126 -15.13 23.47 17.56
N LYS A 127 -16.36 22.93 17.62
CA LYS A 127 -16.66 21.65 18.32
C LYS A 127 -16.06 20.43 17.59
N TYR A 128 -15.99 20.51 16.26
CA TYR A 128 -15.38 19.43 15.48
C TYR A 128 -13.87 19.40 15.63
N ASP A 129 -13.25 20.57 15.64
CA ASP A 129 -11.79 20.70 15.81
C ASP A 129 -11.36 20.21 17.19
N GLN A 130 -12.15 20.53 18.24
CA GLN A 130 -11.92 20.01 19.59
C GLN A 130 -12.08 18.48 19.63
N PHE A 131 -13.13 17.95 19.00
CA PHE A 131 -13.33 16.49 18.92
C PHE A 131 -12.15 15.78 18.26
N LEU A 132 -11.59 16.31 17.16
CA LEU A 132 -10.42 15.72 16.51
C LEU A 132 -9.19 15.72 17.41
N SER A 133 -8.96 16.81 18.15
CA SER A 133 -7.86 16.91 19.10
C SER A 133 -8.01 15.91 20.25
N ASP A 134 -9.22 15.81 20.80
CA ASP A 134 -9.54 14.89 21.89
C ASP A 134 -9.43 13.43 21.43
N TYR A 135 -9.94 13.13 20.22
CA TYR A 135 -9.82 11.80 19.60
C TYR A 135 -8.37 11.41 19.37
N LYS A 136 -7.54 12.31 18.82
CA LYS A 136 -6.11 12.09 18.65
C LYS A 136 -5.45 11.71 19.98
N THR A 137 -5.68 12.52 21.02
CA THR A 137 -5.11 12.31 22.35
C THR A 137 -5.57 10.98 22.93
N TYR A 138 -6.87 10.71 22.89
CA TYR A 138 -7.44 9.45 23.39
C TYR A 138 -6.91 8.23 22.61
N PHE A 139 -6.92 8.30 21.29
CA PHE A 139 -6.45 7.20 20.44
C PHE A 139 -4.98 6.87 20.72
N LEU A 140 -4.11 7.88 20.73
CA LEU A 140 -2.67 7.66 20.94
C LEU A 140 -2.34 7.19 22.37
N SER A 141 -3.06 7.67 23.37
CA SER A 141 -2.78 7.32 24.76
C SER A 141 -3.42 6.03 25.24
N MET A 142 -4.58 5.66 24.69
CA MET A 142 -5.43 4.58 25.23
C MET A 142 -5.66 3.42 24.25
N MET A 143 -5.70 3.67 22.95
CA MET A 143 -6.07 2.67 21.96
C MET A 143 -4.91 2.21 21.08
N PHE A 144 -3.90 3.06 20.88
CA PHE A 144 -2.78 2.71 20.01
C PHE A 144 -1.90 1.65 20.66
N ASN A 145 -1.77 0.51 19.99
CA ASN A 145 -0.87 -0.56 20.39
C ASN A 145 -0.14 -1.10 19.15
N GLN A 146 1.15 -0.85 19.05
CA GLN A 146 2.00 -1.29 17.93
C GLN A 146 1.94 -2.82 17.74
N ASN A 147 1.95 -3.58 18.84
CA ASN A 147 1.90 -5.05 18.76
C ASN A 147 0.56 -5.55 18.19
N TYR A 148 -0.55 -4.88 18.51
CA TYR A 148 -1.84 -5.21 17.93
C TYR A 148 -1.81 -5.06 16.40
N TYR A 149 -1.31 -3.95 15.88
CA TYR A 149 -1.18 -3.74 14.42
C TYR A 149 -0.25 -4.77 13.78
N ASN A 150 0.84 -5.13 14.44
CA ASN A 150 1.74 -6.17 13.95
C ASN A 150 1.05 -7.54 13.85
N ILE A 151 0.27 -7.92 14.86
CA ILE A 151 -0.50 -9.17 14.84
C ILE A 151 -1.55 -9.15 13.73
N VAL A 152 -2.28 -8.05 13.59
CA VAL A 152 -3.28 -7.90 12.52
C VAL A 152 -2.63 -8.02 11.14
N ASN A 153 -1.51 -7.34 10.91
CA ASN A 153 -0.79 -7.39 9.65
C ASN A 153 -0.25 -8.80 9.32
N GLN A 154 0.30 -9.50 10.31
CA GLN A 154 0.72 -10.90 10.13
C GLN A 154 -0.47 -11.79 9.76
N ASN A 155 -1.61 -11.61 10.43
CA ASN A 155 -2.82 -12.36 10.12
C ASN A 155 -3.31 -12.10 8.69
N TYR A 156 -3.25 -10.87 8.17
CA TYR A 156 -3.59 -10.57 6.78
C TYR A 156 -2.70 -11.36 5.82
N ILE A 157 -1.38 -11.35 6.04
CA ILE A 157 -0.43 -12.07 5.20
C ILE A 157 -0.71 -13.58 5.21
N ILE A 158 -0.79 -14.17 6.41
CA ILE A 158 -0.98 -15.62 6.58
C ILE A 158 -2.31 -16.07 5.98
N PHE A 159 -3.39 -15.33 6.25
CA PHE A 159 -4.71 -15.66 5.74
C PHE A 159 -4.73 -15.63 4.21
N LEU A 160 -4.23 -14.57 3.59
CA LEU A 160 -4.21 -14.47 2.13
C LEU A 160 -3.32 -15.53 1.48
N GLN A 161 -2.15 -15.84 2.05
CA GLN A 161 -1.30 -16.90 1.51
C GLN A 161 -1.98 -18.28 1.57
N LYS A 162 -2.76 -18.56 2.62
CA LYS A 162 -3.59 -19.78 2.70
C LYS A 162 -4.72 -19.75 1.69
N LEU A 163 -5.41 -18.62 1.55
CA LEU A 163 -6.49 -18.44 0.58
C LEU A 163 -5.99 -18.63 -0.85
N PHE A 164 -4.88 -18.01 -1.22
CA PHE A 164 -4.26 -18.18 -2.54
C PHE A 164 -3.91 -19.65 -2.83
N LYS A 165 -3.35 -20.35 -1.85
CA LYS A 165 -3.08 -21.78 -1.98
C LYS A 165 -4.35 -22.60 -2.21
N GLU A 166 -5.42 -22.31 -1.48
CA GLU A 166 -6.72 -22.97 -1.62
C GLU A 166 -7.32 -22.79 -3.01
N TYR A 167 -7.27 -21.56 -3.53
CA TYR A 167 -7.82 -21.23 -4.86
C TYR A 167 -6.83 -21.46 -6.02
N GLY A 168 -5.62 -21.93 -5.74
CA GLY A 168 -4.60 -22.17 -6.78
C GLY A 168 -4.12 -20.90 -7.48
N VAL A 169 -4.06 -19.80 -6.76
CA VAL A 169 -3.62 -18.48 -7.23
C VAL A 169 -2.14 -18.28 -6.91
N ASN A 170 -1.36 -17.86 -7.90
CA ASN A 170 0.02 -17.47 -7.69
C ASN A 170 0.07 -16.12 -6.96
N ASN A 171 1.00 -15.93 -6.03
CA ASN A 171 1.02 -14.70 -5.28
C ASN A 171 2.42 -14.23 -4.90
N LEU A 172 2.58 -12.92 -4.79
CA LEU A 172 3.75 -12.26 -4.25
C LEU A 172 3.30 -11.06 -3.40
N MET A 173 3.90 -10.90 -2.24
CA MET A 173 3.68 -9.75 -1.35
C MET A 173 4.97 -8.96 -1.16
N LEU A 174 4.85 -7.66 -0.91
CA LEU A 174 5.97 -6.77 -0.63
C LEU A 174 5.49 -5.53 0.15
N ASP A 175 6.43 -4.88 0.81
CA ASP A 175 6.19 -3.66 1.57
C ASP A 175 6.54 -2.42 0.76
N ALA A 176 5.63 -1.42 0.70
CA ALA A 176 5.89 -0.16 0.01
C ALA A 176 6.85 0.76 0.80
N PHE A 177 6.46 1.15 2.00
CA PHE A 177 7.11 2.22 2.78
C PHE A 177 7.69 1.76 4.09
N ASP A 178 6.90 1.01 4.85
CA ASP A 178 7.22 0.50 6.17
C ASP A 178 7.03 -1.01 6.14
N LYS A 179 7.84 -1.74 6.88
CA LYS A 179 7.66 -3.17 7.03
C LYS A 179 6.30 -3.48 7.65
N MET A 180 5.56 -4.41 7.05
CA MET A 180 4.28 -4.89 7.60
C MET A 180 4.46 -5.58 8.95
N VAL A 181 5.61 -6.23 9.12
CA VAL A 181 5.95 -6.95 10.34
C VAL A 181 7.18 -6.29 10.95
N HIS A 182 7.00 -5.75 12.14
CA HIS A 182 8.11 -5.29 12.97
C HIS A 182 8.48 -6.38 13.98
N HIS A 183 9.71 -6.34 14.50
CA HIS A 183 10.11 -7.25 15.57
C HIS A 183 9.14 -7.18 16.74
N ILE A 184 8.52 -8.31 17.03
CA ILE A 184 7.50 -8.48 18.07
C ILE A 184 8.14 -9.19 19.25
N GLN A 185 7.55 -9.02 20.42
CA GLN A 185 7.88 -9.85 21.57
C GLN A 185 7.76 -11.35 21.20
N PRO A 186 8.69 -12.22 21.62
CA PRO A 186 8.74 -13.62 21.16
C PRO A 186 7.45 -14.42 21.36
N THR A 187 6.59 -13.99 22.29
CA THR A 187 5.31 -14.67 22.60
C THR A 187 4.24 -14.52 21.52
N ASP A 188 4.35 -13.47 20.68
CA ASP A 188 3.30 -13.12 19.71
C ASP A 188 3.76 -13.30 18.25
N ASP A 189 4.95 -13.91 18.07
CA ASP A 189 5.54 -14.09 16.74
C ASP A 189 4.97 -15.32 16.03
N ILE A 190 4.07 -15.08 15.08
CA ILE A 190 3.52 -16.09 14.16
C ILE A 190 4.14 -16.01 12.76
N THR A 191 5.24 -15.28 12.58
CA THR A 191 5.92 -15.10 11.28
C THR A 191 6.46 -16.41 10.70
N HIS A 192 6.66 -17.45 11.54
CA HIS A 192 7.01 -18.80 11.09
C HIS A 192 5.96 -19.45 10.19
N LEU A 193 4.70 -18.94 10.21
CA LEU A 193 3.61 -19.41 9.35
C LEU A 193 3.60 -18.73 7.98
N ILE A 194 4.39 -17.67 7.80
CA ILE A 194 4.49 -16.92 6.54
C ILE A 194 5.38 -17.67 5.55
N ASN A 195 4.87 -17.90 4.34
CA ASN A 195 5.69 -18.37 3.24
C ASN A 195 6.57 -17.23 2.71
N LYS A 196 7.81 -17.16 3.19
CA LYS A 196 8.78 -16.11 2.87
C LYS A 196 9.23 -16.13 1.40
N LYS A 197 9.07 -17.25 0.68
CA LYS A 197 9.32 -17.34 -0.77
C LYS A 197 8.36 -16.43 -1.55
N ASN A 198 7.13 -16.33 -1.08
CA ASN A 198 6.09 -15.50 -1.68
C ASN A 198 6.03 -14.08 -1.08
N TYR A 199 7.14 -13.64 -0.47
CA TYR A 199 7.26 -12.31 0.10
C TYR A 199 8.63 -11.71 -0.26
N TRP A 200 8.63 -10.68 -1.09
CA TRP A 200 9.86 -10.00 -1.50
C TRP A 200 10.52 -9.32 -0.30
N GLN A 201 11.79 -9.65 -0.05
CA GLN A 201 12.61 -9.06 1.02
C GLN A 201 11.93 -9.04 2.41
N PHE A 202 11.15 -10.10 2.73
CA PHE A 202 10.48 -10.20 4.03
C PHE A 202 11.42 -9.82 5.18
N ASP A 203 10.98 -8.87 6.02
CA ASP A 203 11.69 -8.33 7.19
C ASP A 203 13.09 -7.71 6.91
N LYS A 204 13.47 -7.54 5.66
CA LYS A 204 14.78 -6.99 5.30
C LYS A 204 14.69 -5.56 4.80
N SER A 205 13.86 -5.33 3.78
CA SER A 205 13.81 -4.06 3.07
C SER A 205 12.40 -3.78 2.56
N THR A 206 12.08 -2.51 2.40
CA THR A 206 10.87 -2.04 1.71
C THR A 206 11.19 -1.66 0.26
N MET A 207 10.16 -1.50 -0.56
CA MET A 207 10.36 -1.03 -1.93
C MET A 207 10.91 0.40 -1.97
N ARG A 208 10.57 1.21 -0.98
CA ARG A 208 11.15 2.55 -0.80
C ARG A 208 12.66 2.48 -0.55
N ASP A 209 13.10 1.60 0.34
CA ASP A 209 14.52 1.41 0.63
C ASP A 209 15.30 0.97 -0.61
N PHE A 210 14.70 0.06 -1.41
CA PHE A 210 15.26 -0.39 -2.68
C PHE A 210 15.44 0.78 -3.65
N LEU A 211 14.43 1.62 -3.84
CA LEU A 211 14.53 2.78 -4.74
C LEU A 211 15.57 3.79 -4.25
N ILE A 212 15.64 4.06 -2.95
CA ILE A 212 16.66 4.96 -2.38
C ILE A 212 18.07 4.41 -2.62
N ALA A 213 18.26 3.10 -2.42
CA ALA A 213 19.55 2.45 -2.61
C ALA A 213 19.99 2.37 -4.08
N SER A 214 19.08 2.49 -5.03
CA SER A 214 19.40 2.48 -6.47
C SER A 214 20.20 3.70 -6.94
N ASN A 215 20.37 4.73 -6.11
CA ASN A 215 21.07 5.99 -6.38
C ASN A 215 20.59 6.72 -7.65
N THR A 216 19.36 6.50 -8.07
CA THR A 216 18.74 7.12 -9.22
C THR A 216 17.67 8.12 -8.76
N ASN A 217 17.34 9.10 -9.60
CA ASN A 217 16.25 10.03 -9.33
C ASN A 217 14.89 9.35 -9.61
N CYS A 218 14.49 8.47 -8.70
CA CYS A 218 13.33 7.58 -8.84
C CYS A 218 12.03 8.16 -8.32
N PHE A 219 12.06 9.34 -7.73
CA PHE A 219 10.89 9.97 -7.12
C PHE A 219 10.50 11.24 -7.87
N GLU A 220 9.22 11.57 -7.82
CA GLU A 220 8.76 12.87 -8.32
C GLU A 220 9.45 14.02 -7.57
N THR A 221 9.80 15.07 -8.31
CA THR A 221 10.36 16.29 -7.72
C THR A 221 9.20 17.15 -7.22
N LEU A 222 8.74 16.90 -5.99
CA LEU A 222 7.83 17.81 -5.35
C LEU A 222 8.58 19.09 -4.96
N GLN A 223 8.10 20.24 -5.42
CA GLN A 223 8.50 21.52 -4.83
C GLN A 223 8.08 21.45 -3.37
N THR A 224 9.04 21.37 -2.50
CA THR A 224 8.90 21.17 -1.07
C THR A 224 8.09 22.30 -0.46
N ILE A 225 6.91 21.97 0.05
CA ILE A 225 6.17 22.82 0.97
C ILE A 225 6.31 22.31 2.42
N ASP A 226 6.60 21.02 2.61
CA ASP A 226 6.81 20.43 3.95
C ASP A 226 7.90 19.35 3.94
N GLU A 227 8.63 19.25 5.07
CA GLU A 227 9.81 18.40 5.29
C GLU A 227 9.55 16.88 5.24
N ASN A 228 8.38 16.42 4.79
CA ASN A 228 8.05 15.02 4.69
C ASN A 228 7.07 14.75 3.52
N PRO A 229 7.49 14.95 2.27
CA PRO A 229 6.63 14.62 1.14
C PRO A 229 6.43 13.11 1.09
N ALA A 230 5.19 12.68 0.93
CA ALA A 230 4.88 11.34 0.47
C ALA A 230 5.37 11.24 -0.99
N GLN A 231 6.67 11.03 -1.14
CA GLN A 231 7.29 10.94 -2.46
C GLN A 231 6.75 9.70 -3.17
N HIS A 232 6.12 9.91 -4.31
CA HIS A 232 5.73 8.83 -5.20
C HIS A 232 6.88 8.51 -6.16
N PRO A 233 7.00 7.26 -6.59
CA PRO A 233 7.91 6.93 -7.67
C PRO A 233 7.53 7.70 -8.95
N ASN A 234 8.50 8.21 -9.67
CA ASN A 234 8.31 8.70 -11.03
C ASN A 234 8.35 7.53 -12.04
N SER A 235 8.26 7.80 -13.33
CA SER A 235 8.31 6.77 -14.39
C SER A 235 9.54 5.87 -14.29
N LEU A 236 10.70 6.41 -13.94
CA LEU A 236 11.91 5.61 -13.72
C LEU A 236 11.75 4.70 -12.50
N GLY A 237 11.22 5.23 -11.40
CA GLY A 237 10.95 4.45 -10.19
C GLY A 237 9.98 3.31 -10.44
N TYR A 238 8.89 3.54 -11.17
CA TYR A 238 7.94 2.48 -11.54
C TYR A 238 8.55 1.41 -12.45
N ASN A 239 9.43 1.80 -13.37
CA ASN A 239 10.15 0.84 -14.21
C ASN A 239 11.09 -0.03 -13.37
N LEU A 240 11.83 0.54 -12.42
CA LEU A 240 12.70 -0.21 -11.51
C LEU A 240 11.92 -1.16 -10.61
N ILE A 241 10.79 -0.72 -10.07
CA ILE A 241 9.87 -1.59 -9.30
C ILE A 241 9.43 -2.77 -10.16
N SER A 242 9.00 -2.51 -11.39
CA SER A 242 8.54 -3.56 -12.32
C SER A 242 9.64 -4.58 -12.61
N GLU A 243 10.87 -4.11 -12.84
CA GLU A 243 12.03 -4.96 -13.13
C GLU A 243 12.38 -5.84 -11.92
N GLU A 244 12.46 -5.25 -10.74
CA GLU A 244 12.81 -5.97 -9.52
C GLU A 244 11.77 -7.04 -9.18
N ILE A 245 10.48 -6.71 -9.25
CA ILE A 245 9.40 -7.66 -8.96
C ILE A 245 9.39 -8.79 -10.02
N TYR A 246 9.54 -8.47 -11.29
CA TYR A 246 9.62 -9.46 -12.36
C TYR A 246 10.79 -10.43 -12.15
N ASN A 247 11.98 -9.91 -11.89
CA ASN A 247 13.16 -10.72 -11.64
C ASN A 247 12.99 -11.62 -10.42
N TYR A 248 12.34 -11.12 -9.37
CA TYR A 248 12.03 -11.92 -8.19
C TYR A 248 11.04 -13.06 -8.51
N ILE A 249 9.99 -12.79 -9.28
CA ILE A 249 9.00 -13.78 -9.72
C ILE A 249 9.68 -14.92 -10.46
N ILE A 250 10.53 -14.60 -11.46
CA ILE A 250 11.22 -15.60 -12.27
C ILE A 250 12.23 -16.38 -11.45
N LYS A 251 13.10 -15.70 -10.69
CA LYS A 251 14.14 -16.31 -9.87
C LYS A 251 13.58 -17.31 -8.85
N ASN A 252 12.41 -17.01 -8.29
CA ASN A 252 11.81 -17.82 -7.23
C ASN A 252 10.74 -18.79 -7.74
N ASN A 253 10.51 -18.90 -9.05
CA ASN A 253 9.44 -19.74 -9.64
C ASN A 253 8.10 -19.50 -8.90
N ILE A 254 7.62 -18.26 -8.93
CA ILE A 254 6.34 -17.87 -8.30
C ILE A 254 5.16 -18.29 -9.20
N ILE A 255 5.38 -18.30 -10.52
CA ILE A 255 4.41 -18.72 -11.57
C ILE A 255 4.94 -19.94 -12.30
#